data_11bbe5f8c740d2b11ed51d18befe0eb1
#
_entry.id   11bbe5f8c740d2b11ed51d18befe0eb1
#
_cell.length_a   1.000
_cell.length_b   1.000
_cell.length_c   1.000
_cell.angle_alpha   90.00
_cell.angle_beta   90.00
_cell.angle_gamma   90.00
#
_symmetry.space_group_name_H-M   'P 1'
#
loop_
_entity.id
_entity.type
_entity.pdbx_description
1 polymer ?
#
loop_
_entity_poly.entity_id
_entity_poly.type
_entity_poly.pdbx_seq_one_letter_code
_entity_poly.pdbx_strand_id
1 'polypeptide(L)'
;RLMIRVSKVFLFVFILFVFVNNQVFAQLTYVLPYPSQMPGNKFYEINQAIEKLSYFWYFGNFGKTYYYQRLSDKYLIEAKTLFEYKQYLLAYKSLLKSNQYFEKIYPYLLSAKKEGKDISEKQKIFREESLKHLEELNKLKKSTPEEFLWTPEKAKPTRLNIRSLIDTSENIRKKYL
;
A
#
# COMPACT_ATOMS: atom_id res chain seq x y z
N ARG A 1 35.55 -2.95 49.71
CA ARG A 1 34.83 -4.08 49.04
C ARG A 1 33.40 -3.70 48.62
N LEU A 2 32.69 -2.82 49.33
CA LEU A 2 31.32 -2.38 48.98
C LEU A 2 31.30 -1.51 47.72
N MET A 3 32.20 -0.52 47.59
CA MET A 3 32.30 0.38 46.43
C MET A 3 32.54 -0.37 45.09
N ILE A 4 33.34 -1.44 45.09
CA ILE A 4 33.63 -2.22 43.90
C ILE A 4 32.39 -3.01 43.44
N ARG A 5 31.53 -3.46 44.36
CA ARG A 5 30.29 -4.14 44.07
C ARG A 5 29.23 -3.17 43.44
N VAL A 6 29.13 -1.98 43.97
CA VAL A 6 28.21 -0.91 43.48
C VAL A 6 28.61 -0.48 42.05
N SER A 7 29.92 -0.32 41.78
CA SER A 7 30.44 0.02 40.46
C SER A 7 30.14 -1.06 39.42
N LYS A 8 30.23 -2.35 39.74
CA LYS A 8 29.92 -3.46 38.83
C LYS A 8 28.42 -3.55 38.55
N VAL A 9 27.56 -3.30 39.53
CA VAL A 9 26.10 -3.28 39.32
C VAL A 9 25.70 -2.10 38.43
N PHE A 10 26.30 -0.93 38.61
CA PHE A 10 26.04 0.27 37.81
C PHE A 10 26.50 0.07 36.37
N LEU A 11 27.65 -0.56 36.13
CA LEU A 11 28.14 -0.91 34.79
C LEU A 11 27.22 -1.91 34.11
N PHE A 12 26.72 -2.92 34.82
CA PHE A 12 25.81 -3.93 34.27
C PHE A 12 24.44 -3.33 33.89
N VAL A 13 23.89 -2.44 34.71
CA VAL A 13 22.63 -1.70 34.44
C VAL A 13 22.84 -0.75 33.26
N PHE A 14 23.98 -0.09 33.14
CA PHE A 14 24.29 0.81 32.02
C PHE A 14 24.41 0.04 30.70
N ILE A 15 25.05 -1.14 30.71
CA ILE A 15 25.15 -2.04 29.55
C ILE A 15 23.75 -2.53 29.13
N LEU A 16 22.90 -2.95 30.07
CA LEU A 16 21.50 -3.32 29.81
C LEU A 16 20.71 -2.17 29.16
N PHE A 17 20.90 -0.93 29.63
CA PHE A 17 20.22 0.25 29.11
C PHE A 17 20.63 0.58 27.67
N VAL A 18 21.89 0.33 27.29
CA VAL A 18 22.39 0.55 25.93
C VAL A 18 21.82 -0.50 24.94
N PHE A 19 21.58 -1.74 25.40
CA PHE A 19 21.02 -2.79 24.54
C PHE A 19 19.49 -2.70 24.30
N VAL A 20 18.76 -1.99 25.17
CA VAL A 20 17.28 -1.89 25.07
C VAL A 20 16.81 -0.87 24.03
N ASN A 21 17.67 0.05 23.58
CA ASN A 21 17.24 1.17 22.71
C ASN A 21 17.52 0.99 21.21
N ASN A 22 17.91 -0.17 20.74
CA ASN A 22 18.07 -0.42 19.30
C ASN A 22 16.75 -0.89 18.67
N GLN A 23 15.71 -0.05 18.69
CA GLN A 23 14.67 -0.16 17.67
C GLN A 23 15.25 0.35 16.36
N VAL A 24 15.89 -0.53 15.63
CA VAL A 24 16.20 -0.30 14.21
C VAL A 24 14.85 -0.21 13.50
N PHE A 25 14.35 1.01 13.32
CA PHE A 25 13.32 1.26 12.32
C PHE A 25 13.94 0.87 10.97
N ALA A 26 13.64 -0.35 10.52
CA ALA A 26 13.94 -0.74 9.15
C ALA A 26 13.24 0.27 8.25
N GLN A 27 13.99 1.21 7.70
CA GLN A 27 13.47 2.19 6.75
C GLN A 27 12.96 1.41 5.55
N LEU A 28 11.64 1.45 5.32
CA LEU A 28 11.03 0.80 4.17
C LEU A 28 11.66 1.39 2.90
N THR A 29 12.36 0.55 2.16
CA THR A 29 13.06 0.94 0.93
C THR A 29 12.08 1.13 -0.23
N TYR A 30 10.84 0.60 -0.10
CA TYR A 30 9.83 0.68 -1.14
C TYR A 30 9.28 2.10 -1.29
N VAL A 31 9.39 2.65 -2.50
CA VAL A 31 8.97 4.01 -2.83
C VAL A 31 7.75 3.95 -3.74
N LEU A 32 6.65 4.57 -3.31
CA LEU A 32 5.45 4.71 -4.13
C LEU A 32 5.66 5.76 -5.23
N PRO A 33 5.01 5.60 -6.40
CA PRO A 33 5.11 6.56 -7.49
C PRO A 33 4.51 7.91 -7.11
N TYR A 34 4.88 8.96 -7.85
CA TYR A 34 4.18 10.23 -7.75
C TYR A 34 2.78 10.14 -8.37
N PRO A 35 1.82 10.98 -7.91
CA PRO A 35 0.51 11.08 -8.53
C PRO A 35 0.65 11.36 -10.03
N SER A 36 -0.03 10.53 -10.83
CA SER A 36 -0.11 10.71 -12.28
C SER A 36 -1.33 11.57 -12.65
N GLN A 37 -1.78 11.49 -13.89
CA GLN A 37 -2.98 12.22 -14.31
C GLN A 37 -4.20 11.76 -13.53
N MET A 38 -4.93 12.72 -12.98
CA MET A 38 -6.07 12.51 -12.11
C MET A 38 -7.39 12.47 -12.89
N PRO A 39 -8.44 11.83 -12.36
CA PRO A 39 -9.79 11.93 -12.92
C PRO A 39 -10.20 13.38 -13.14
N GLY A 40 -10.81 13.68 -14.29
CA GLY A 40 -11.14 15.03 -14.73
C GLY A 40 -10.15 15.67 -15.69
N ASN A 41 -8.96 15.10 -15.86
CA ASN A 41 -8.05 15.48 -16.94
C ASN A 41 -8.53 14.85 -18.26
N LYS A 42 -8.47 15.61 -19.36
CA LYS A 42 -8.88 15.14 -20.72
C LYS A 42 -8.17 13.86 -21.18
N PHE A 43 -6.96 13.64 -20.72
CA PHE A 43 -6.15 12.46 -21.08
C PHE A 43 -6.32 11.29 -20.11
N TYR A 44 -7.11 11.42 -19.06
CA TYR A 44 -7.27 10.37 -18.04
C TYR A 44 -7.85 9.08 -18.64
N GLU A 45 -8.92 9.18 -19.43
CA GLU A 45 -9.55 8.02 -20.07
C GLU A 45 -8.63 7.35 -21.10
N ILE A 46 -7.89 8.16 -21.88
CA ILE A 46 -6.90 7.67 -22.83
C ILE A 46 -5.81 6.88 -22.11
N ASN A 47 -5.31 7.40 -20.99
CA ASN A 47 -4.31 6.71 -20.19
C ASN A 47 -4.85 5.40 -19.58
N GLN A 48 -6.10 5.37 -19.14
CA GLN A 48 -6.72 4.12 -18.69
C GLN A 48 -6.82 3.09 -19.82
N ALA A 49 -7.11 3.52 -21.06
CA ALA A 49 -7.13 2.62 -22.22
C ALA A 49 -5.70 2.08 -22.51
N ILE A 50 -4.70 2.95 -22.47
CA ILE A 50 -3.28 2.55 -22.64
C ILE A 50 -2.85 1.59 -21.54
N GLU A 51 -3.24 1.81 -20.30
CA GLU A 51 -2.96 0.90 -19.18
C GLU A 51 -3.54 -0.49 -19.42
N LYS A 52 -4.78 -0.59 -19.88
CA LYS A 52 -5.40 -1.88 -20.22
C LYS A 52 -4.67 -2.57 -21.38
N LEU A 53 -4.30 -1.81 -22.40
CA LEU A 53 -3.55 -2.34 -23.54
C LEU A 53 -2.14 -2.76 -23.13
N SER A 54 -1.50 -2.05 -22.22
CA SER A 54 -0.15 -2.38 -21.75
C SER A 54 -0.07 -3.76 -21.08
N TYR A 55 -1.20 -4.34 -20.63
CA TYR A 55 -1.26 -5.71 -20.13
C TYR A 55 -0.63 -6.71 -21.11
N PHE A 56 -0.78 -6.50 -22.40
CA PHE A 56 -0.25 -7.40 -23.43
C PHE A 56 1.26 -7.27 -23.62
N TRP A 57 1.89 -6.18 -23.18
CA TRP A 57 3.34 -5.99 -23.25
C TRP A 57 4.10 -6.57 -22.05
N TYR A 58 3.40 -6.85 -20.95
CA TYR A 58 3.99 -7.50 -19.78
C TYR A 58 3.89 -9.01 -19.90
N PHE A 59 4.92 -9.65 -20.49
CA PHE A 59 4.95 -11.09 -20.75
C PHE A 59 5.35 -11.90 -19.51
N GLY A 60 4.83 -13.12 -19.43
CA GLY A 60 5.13 -14.07 -18.38
C GLY A 60 4.66 -13.65 -16.98
N ASN A 61 4.84 -14.53 -16.03
CA ASN A 61 4.32 -14.32 -14.66
C ASN A 61 4.99 -13.15 -13.95
N PHE A 62 6.31 -12.93 -14.11
CA PHE A 62 6.98 -11.76 -13.51
C PHE A 62 6.56 -10.44 -14.18
N GLY A 63 6.35 -10.43 -15.50
CA GLY A 63 5.81 -9.27 -16.18
C GLY A 63 4.43 -8.90 -15.65
N LYS A 64 3.54 -9.89 -15.49
CA LYS A 64 2.19 -9.69 -14.91
C LYS A 64 2.25 -9.22 -13.46
N THR A 65 3.14 -9.79 -12.65
CA THR A 65 3.39 -9.31 -11.28
C THR A 65 3.71 -7.82 -11.28
N TYR A 66 4.70 -7.40 -12.06
CA TYR A 66 5.10 -5.99 -12.16
C TYR A 66 3.97 -5.08 -12.66
N TYR A 67 3.21 -5.53 -13.68
CA TYR A 67 2.05 -4.79 -14.19
C TYR A 67 1.03 -4.50 -13.09
N TYR A 68 0.66 -5.51 -12.30
CA TYR A 68 -0.33 -5.36 -11.25
C TYR A 68 0.19 -4.57 -10.05
N GLN A 69 1.47 -4.71 -9.67
CA GLN A 69 2.11 -3.87 -8.65
C GLN A 69 2.03 -2.39 -9.04
N ARG A 70 2.48 -2.06 -10.25
CA ARG A 70 2.46 -0.68 -10.75
C ARG A 70 1.05 -0.07 -10.76
N LEU A 71 0.02 -0.82 -11.12
CA LEU A 71 -1.36 -0.32 -11.12
C LEU A 71 -1.93 -0.22 -9.71
N SER A 72 -1.62 -1.17 -8.84
CA SER A 72 -2.01 -1.11 -7.43
C SER A 72 -1.46 0.14 -6.75
N ASP A 73 -0.16 0.41 -6.91
CA ASP A 73 0.50 1.61 -6.40
C ASP A 73 -0.12 2.89 -6.95
N LYS A 74 -0.26 2.95 -8.28
CA LYS A 74 -0.83 4.11 -8.95
C LYS A 74 -2.20 4.47 -8.38
N TYR A 75 -3.10 3.48 -8.29
CA TYR A 75 -4.46 3.73 -7.82
C TYR A 75 -4.55 3.98 -6.31
N LEU A 76 -3.60 3.49 -5.51
CA LEU A 76 -3.49 3.87 -4.11
C LEU A 76 -3.12 5.36 -3.96
N ILE A 77 -2.11 5.81 -4.71
CA ILE A 77 -1.68 7.22 -4.68
C ILE A 77 -2.74 8.14 -5.27
N GLU A 78 -3.43 7.71 -6.34
CA GLU A 78 -4.58 8.44 -6.89
C GLU A 78 -5.68 8.58 -5.83
N ALA A 79 -6.04 7.50 -5.14
CA ALA A 79 -7.02 7.54 -4.06
C ALA A 79 -6.60 8.48 -2.94
N LYS A 80 -5.35 8.39 -2.48
CA LYS A 80 -4.80 9.28 -1.45
C LYS A 80 -4.96 10.75 -1.85
N THR A 81 -4.49 11.12 -3.02
CA THR A 81 -4.58 12.50 -3.52
C THR A 81 -6.03 12.98 -3.63
N LEU A 82 -6.94 12.13 -4.12
CA LEU A 82 -8.36 12.46 -4.22
C LEU A 82 -9.03 12.62 -2.84
N PHE A 83 -8.63 11.83 -1.84
CA PHE A 83 -9.08 12.03 -0.45
C PHE A 83 -8.58 13.35 0.13
N GLU A 84 -7.33 13.74 -0.13
CA GLU A 84 -6.76 15.03 0.28
C GLU A 84 -7.55 16.20 -0.33
N TYR A 85 -7.98 16.09 -1.59
CA TYR A 85 -8.84 17.07 -2.26
C TYR A 85 -10.34 16.91 -1.95
N LYS A 86 -10.71 16.03 -1.00
CA LYS A 86 -12.10 15.76 -0.59
C LYS A 86 -13.01 15.28 -1.73
N GLN A 87 -12.45 14.70 -2.78
CA GLN A 87 -13.20 14.09 -3.90
C GLN A 87 -13.55 12.63 -3.57
N TYR A 88 -14.37 12.45 -2.55
CA TYR A 88 -14.59 11.16 -1.88
C TYR A 88 -15.10 10.04 -2.80
N LEU A 89 -16.00 10.33 -3.75
CA LEU A 89 -16.49 9.32 -4.68
C LEU A 89 -15.38 8.78 -5.60
N LEU A 90 -14.57 9.69 -6.15
CA LEU A 90 -13.46 9.30 -7.03
C LEU A 90 -12.38 8.58 -6.23
N ALA A 91 -12.04 9.08 -5.04
CA ALA A 91 -11.11 8.45 -4.13
C ALA A 91 -11.53 7.02 -3.77
N TYR A 92 -12.82 6.84 -3.43
CA TYR A 92 -13.39 5.53 -3.12
C TYR A 92 -13.23 4.54 -4.29
N LYS A 93 -13.57 4.98 -5.51
CA LYS A 93 -13.42 4.17 -6.72
C LYS A 93 -11.96 3.82 -7.03
N SER A 94 -11.03 4.74 -6.82
CA SER A 94 -9.60 4.51 -7.04
C SER A 94 -9.02 3.53 -6.01
N LEU A 95 -9.44 3.61 -4.75
CA LEU A 95 -9.01 2.66 -3.73
C LEU A 95 -9.54 1.24 -4.00
N LEU A 96 -10.77 1.10 -4.48
CA LEU A 96 -11.30 -0.20 -4.94
C LEU A 96 -10.46 -0.78 -6.07
N LYS A 97 -10.06 0.04 -7.06
CA LYS A 97 -9.17 -0.42 -8.14
C LYS A 97 -7.80 -0.86 -7.62
N SER A 98 -7.21 -0.09 -6.69
CA SER A 98 -5.95 -0.48 -6.05
C SER A 98 -6.07 -1.87 -5.41
N ASN A 99 -7.15 -2.13 -4.68
CA ASN A 99 -7.39 -3.44 -4.06
C ASN A 99 -7.49 -4.56 -5.10
N GLN A 100 -8.27 -4.34 -6.17
CA GLN A 100 -8.45 -5.32 -7.24
C GLN A 100 -7.13 -5.68 -7.95
N TYR A 101 -6.23 -4.71 -8.13
CA TYR A 101 -4.93 -4.96 -8.73
C TYR A 101 -3.97 -5.63 -7.76
N PHE A 102 -3.98 -5.21 -6.50
CA PHE A 102 -3.14 -5.77 -5.44
C PHE A 102 -3.38 -7.28 -5.24
N GLU A 103 -4.64 -7.70 -5.20
CA GLU A 103 -5.01 -9.11 -5.02
C GLU A 103 -4.54 -10.02 -6.18
N LYS A 104 -4.25 -9.44 -7.36
CA LYS A 104 -3.75 -10.18 -8.52
C LYS A 104 -2.24 -10.42 -8.49
N ILE A 105 -1.48 -9.73 -7.67
CA ILE A 105 -0.01 -9.82 -7.63
C ILE A 105 0.45 -11.21 -7.21
N TYR A 106 -0.01 -11.67 -6.05
CA TYR A 106 0.45 -12.92 -5.47
C TYR A 106 0.13 -14.19 -6.30
N PRO A 107 -1.04 -14.32 -6.94
CA PRO A 107 -1.31 -15.44 -7.86
C PRO A 107 -0.28 -15.59 -8.97
N TYR A 108 0.20 -14.48 -9.55
CA TYR A 108 1.26 -14.55 -10.57
C TYR A 108 2.62 -14.91 -10.00
N LEU A 109 2.95 -14.46 -8.78
CA LEU A 109 4.16 -14.92 -8.08
C LEU A 109 4.12 -16.43 -7.83
N LEU A 110 2.97 -16.96 -7.37
CA LEU A 110 2.80 -18.40 -7.16
C LEU A 110 2.93 -19.18 -8.47
N SER A 111 2.38 -18.65 -9.57
CA SER A 111 2.51 -19.26 -10.88
C SER A 111 3.97 -19.31 -11.35
N ALA A 112 4.73 -18.22 -11.12
CA ALA A 112 6.17 -18.21 -11.43
C ALA A 112 6.94 -19.26 -10.60
N LYS A 113 6.59 -19.42 -9.31
CA LYS A 113 7.18 -20.44 -8.45
C LYS A 113 6.89 -21.85 -8.96
N LYS A 114 5.65 -22.11 -9.41
CA LYS A 114 5.27 -23.41 -10.02
C LYS A 114 6.03 -23.70 -11.32
N GLU A 115 6.46 -22.67 -12.04
CA GLU A 115 7.34 -22.78 -13.21
C GLU A 115 8.82 -23.01 -12.84
N GLY A 116 9.14 -23.19 -11.56
CA GLY A 116 10.51 -23.40 -11.07
C GLY A 116 11.36 -22.12 -10.96
N LYS A 117 10.75 -20.92 -11.06
CA LYS A 117 11.47 -19.66 -10.93
C LYS A 117 11.71 -19.31 -9.45
N ASP A 118 12.88 -18.75 -9.14
CA ASP A 118 13.12 -18.14 -7.82
C ASP A 118 12.32 -16.84 -7.69
N ILE A 119 11.42 -16.81 -6.70
CA ILE A 119 10.56 -15.68 -6.40
C ILE A 119 10.99 -14.89 -5.16
N SER A 120 12.08 -15.27 -4.50
CA SER A 120 12.47 -14.76 -3.17
C SER A 120 12.60 -13.25 -3.15
N GLU A 121 13.29 -12.67 -4.12
CA GLU A 121 13.44 -11.21 -4.25
C GLU A 121 12.11 -10.52 -4.52
N LYS A 122 11.31 -11.06 -5.44
CA LYS A 122 9.99 -10.48 -5.79
C LYS A 122 9.01 -10.56 -4.63
N GLN A 123 9.06 -11.64 -3.86
CA GLN A 123 8.25 -11.80 -2.66
C GLN A 123 8.65 -10.81 -1.57
N LYS A 124 9.96 -10.55 -1.40
CA LYS A 124 10.46 -9.50 -0.50
C LYS A 124 9.93 -8.12 -0.89
N ILE A 125 10.07 -7.76 -2.18
CA ILE A 125 9.55 -6.47 -2.71
C ILE A 125 8.04 -6.35 -2.47
N PHE A 126 7.27 -7.41 -2.72
CA PHE A 126 5.82 -7.42 -2.51
C PHE A 126 5.44 -7.25 -1.03
N ARG A 127 6.23 -7.81 -0.12
CA ARG A 127 6.06 -7.58 1.31
C ARG A 127 6.35 -6.13 1.71
N GLU A 128 7.42 -5.53 1.18
CA GLU A 128 7.75 -4.12 1.42
C GLU A 128 6.68 -3.18 0.84
N GLU A 129 6.14 -3.47 -0.36
CA GLU A 129 4.97 -2.80 -0.94
C GLU A 129 3.76 -2.89 0.01
N SER A 130 3.46 -4.09 0.53
CA SER A 130 2.36 -4.30 1.46
C SER A 130 2.49 -3.43 2.70
N LEU A 131 3.68 -3.38 3.31
CA LEU A 131 3.97 -2.53 4.46
C LEU A 131 3.82 -1.04 4.14
N LYS A 132 4.31 -0.61 2.97
CA LYS A 132 4.19 0.79 2.54
C LYS A 132 2.75 1.19 2.27
N HIS A 133 1.96 0.32 1.64
CA HIS A 133 0.53 0.52 1.46
C HIS A 133 -0.20 0.66 2.80
N LEU A 134 0.12 -0.18 3.80
CA LEU A 134 -0.46 -0.10 5.14
C LEU A 134 -0.13 1.21 5.85
N GLU A 135 1.10 1.72 5.70
CA GLU A 135 1.48 3.03 6.22
C GLU A 135 0.58 4.14 5.65
N GLU A 136 0.39 4.17 4.31
CA GLU A 136 -0.44 5.19 3.67
C GLU A 136 -1.93 5.04 4.01
N LEU A 137 -2.46 3.80 4.05
CA LEU A 137 -3.84 3.53 4.47
C LEU A 137 -4.11 3.97 5.91
N ASN A 138 -3.16 3.77 6.83
CA ASN A 138 -3.28 4.24 8.20
C ASN A 138 -3.32 5.78 8.28
N LYS A 139 -2.55 6.49 7.44
CA LYS A 139 -2.63 7.95 7.32
C LYS A 139 -4.01 8.39 6.82
N LEU A 140 -4.53 7.74 5.76
CA LEU A 140 -5.86 8.01 5.23
C LEU A 140 -6.95 7.77 6.27
N LYS A 141 -6.87 6.69 7.02
CA LYS A 141 -7.81 6.35 8.09
C LYS A 141 -7.94 7.44 9.15
N LYS A 142 -6.85 8.15 9.42
CA LYS A 142 -6.83 9.26 10.40
C LYS A 142 -7.31 10.59 9.84
N SER A 143 -7.19 10.79 8.52
CA SER A 143 -7.45 12.09 7.86
C SER A 143 -8.79 12.15 7.12
N THR A 144 -9.49 11.02 6.94
CA THR A 144 -10.74 10.96 6.20
C THR A 144 -11.94 10.75 7.11
N PRO A 145 -13.15 11.21 6.71
CA PRO A 145 -14.38 10.91 7.44
C PRO A 145 -14.69 9.41 7.39
N GLU A 146 -15.47 8.93 8.35
CA GLU A 146 -15.90 7.53 8.36
C GLU A 146 -16.84 7.20 7.21
N GLU A 147 -17.76 8.09 6.95
CA GLU A 147 -18.78 7.99 5.90
C GLU A 147 -18.92 9.30 5.13
N PHE A 148 -19.36 9.20 3.90
CA PHE A 148 -19.72 10.35 3.07
C PHE A 148 -20.99 10.06 2.27
N LEU A 149 -21.96 10.97 2.31
CA LEU A 149 -23.16 10.90 1.50
C LEU A 149 -22.94 11.68 0.20
N TRP A 150 -22.74 10.95 -0.88
CA TRP A 150 -22.65 11.55 -2.20
C TRP A 150 -24.04 11.77 -2.78
N THR A 151 -24.39 13.03 -3.06
CA THR A 151 -25.70 13.44 -3.56
C THR A 151 -25.57 14.00 -4.97
N PRO A 152 -25.85 13.21 -6.02
CA PRO A 152 -25.85 13.66 -7.40
C PRO A 152 -27.11 14.47 -7.72
N GLU A 153 -27.03 15.36 -8.72
CA GLU A 153 -28.20 16.17 -9.13
C GLU A 153 -29.36 15.35 -9.70
N LYS A 154 -29.06 14.24 -10.39
CA LYS A 154 -30.07 13.47 -11.18
C LYS A 154 -30.20 12.01 -10.78
N ALA A 155 -29.62 11.58 -9.64
CA ALA A 155 -29.71 10.20 -9.17
C ALA A 155 -29.90 10.14 -7.64
N LYS A 156 -30.22 8.96 -7.10
CA LYS A 156 -30.38 8.77 -5.66
C LYS A 156 -29.05 8.98 -4.93
N PRO A 157 -29.08 9.58 -3.72
CA PRO A 157 -27.90 9.67 -2.87
C PRO A 157 -27.27 8.30 -2.60
N THR A 158 -25.95 8.25 -2.61
CA THR A 158 -25.18 7.04 -2.34
C THR A 158 -24.29 7.26 -1.11
N ARG A 159 -24.45 6.40 -0.11
CA ARG A 159 -23.59 6.41 1.08
C ARG A 159 -22.30 5.68 0.79
N LEU A 160 -21.17 6.33 1.00
CA LEU A 160 -19.83 5.77 0.88
C LEU A 160 -19.29 5.51 2.28
N ASN A 161 -19.14 4.24 2.66
CA ASN A 161 -18.50 3.85 3.92
C ASN A 161 -16.98 3.81 3.71
N ILE A 162 -16.34 4.96 3.90
CA ILE A 162 -14.90 5.15 3.65
C ILE A 162 -14.08 4.34 4.63
N ARG A 163 -14.46 4.33 5.92
CA ARG A 163 -13.79 3.58 6.97
C ARG A 163 -13.76 2.08 6.66
N SER A 164 -14.89 1.51 6.34
CA SER A 164 -15.00 0.09 5.98
C SER A 164 -14.14 -0.28 4.77
N LEU A 165 -14.09 0.60 3.76
CA LEU A 165 -13.23 0.37 2.59
C LEU A 165 -11.75 0.39 2.97
N ILE A 166 -11.30 1.34 3.80
CA ILE A 166 -9.91 1.43 4.26
C ILE A 166 -9.57 0.18 5.09
N ASP A 167 -10.44 -0.25 6.00
CA ASP A 167 -10.23 -1.45 6.81
C ASP A 167 -10.12 -2.71 5.94
N THR A 168 -10.97 -2.82 4.93
CA THR A 168 -10.88 -3.90 3.93
C THR A 168 -9.55 -3.84 3.18
N SER A 169 -9.13 -2.65 2.78
CA SER A 169 -7.86 -2.43 2.07
C SER A 169 -6.65 -2.83 2.94
N GLU A 170 -6.66 -2.48 4.22
CA GLU A 170 -5.63 -2.92 5.17
C GLU A 170 -5.61 -4.45 5.30
N ASN A 171 -6.78 -5.08 5.46
CA ASN A 171 -6.87 -6.53 5.61
C ASN A 171 -6.35 -7.29 4.38
N ILE A 172 -6.60 -6.78 3.16
CA ILE A 172 -6.06 -7.34 1.93
C ILE A 172 -4.52 -7.35 1.96
N ARG A 173 -3.87 -6.26 2.41
CA ARG A 173 -2.40 -6.16 2.47
C ARG A 173 -1.80 -6.99 3.59
N LYS A 174 -2.45 -7.06 4.75
CA LYS A 174 -1.99 -7.85 5.90
C LYS A 174 -1.87 -9.35 5.61
N LYS A 175 -2.62 -9.88 4.64
CA LYS A 175 -2.53 -11.30 4.23
C LYS A 175 -1.15 -11.70 3.72
N TYR A 176 -0.32 -10.74 3.34
CA TYR A 176 0.97 -10.99 2.66
C TYR A 176 2.18 -10.53 3.49
N LEU A 177 1.99 -10.28 4.78
CA LEU A 177 3.06 -10.00 5.75
C LEU A 177 3.53 -11.28 6.42
#